data_5f3e8489706c593cc34936dcdd7e98c4
#
_entry.id   5f3e8489706c593cc34936dcdd7e98c4
#
_cell.length_a   1.000
_cell.length_b   1.000
_cell.length_c   1.000
_cell.angle_alpha   90.00
_cell.angle_beta   90.00
_cell.angle_gamma   90.00
#
_symmetry.space_group_name_H-M   'P 1'
#
loop_
_entity.id
_entity.type
_entity.pdbx_description
1 polymer ?
#
loop_
_entity_poly.entity_id
_entity_poly.type
_entity_poly.pdbx_seq_one_letter_code
_entity_poly.pdbx_strand_id
1 'polypeptide(L)'
;LAPFRPETVKGKSFASGLVKGHAYLHVPPVAPSNMLSDNVEKEEVRLEKGVTQLRASVDAMVAGDTAKFSRASKEIYETYRMFAYDRKWVGRLREAVHSGLTAEAAVERVRNEHRARLMKSGDPYLRARLHDLEDLANRLLRALLGEALVPGNKNISNDAIIFAREIGPAELLDYDRNKLKGIV
;
A
#
# COMPACT_ATOMS: atom_id res chain seq x y z
N LEU A 1 25.68 -25.44 -2.86
CA LEU A 1 25.15 -24.31 -3.61
C LEU A 1 24.80 -24.82 -5.00
N ALA A 2 23.50 -24.83 -5.35
CA ALA A 2 23.07 -25.17 -6.71
C ALA A 2 23.68 -24.13 -7.69
N PRO A 3 24.19 -24.56 -8.85
CA PRO A 3 24.75 -23.62 -9.81
C PRO A 3 23.66 -22.62 -10.26
N PHE A 4 24.01 -21.34 -10.20
CA PHE A 4 23.14 -20.26 -10.70
C PHE A 4 22.92 -20.49 -12.20
N ARG A 5 21.67 -20.78 -12.59
CA ARG A 5 21.29 -20.85 -14.00
C ARG A 5 20.69 -19.50 -14.39
N PRO A 6 21.24 -18.82 -15.39
CA PRO A 6 20.64 -17.59 -15.88
C PRO A 6 19.26 -17.90 -16.47
N GLU A 7 18.23 -17.21 -15.95
CA GLU A 7 16.89 -17.27 -16.51
C GLU A 7 16.62 -16.05 -17.37
N THR A 8 16.00 -16.25 -18.52
CA THR A 8 15.56 -15.18 -19.39
C THR A 8 14.07 -14.98 -19.21
N VAL A 9 13.69 -13.81 -18.75
CA VAL A 9 12.27 -13.41 -18.58
C VAL A 9 11.90 -12.41 -19.67
N LYS A 10 10.70 -12.59 -20.26
CA LYS A 10 10.15 -11.60 -21.18
C LYS A 10 9.44 -10.51 -20.38
N GLY A 11 9.76 -9.26 -20.65
CA GLY A 11 9.14 -8.09 -20.00
C GLY A 11 8.70 -7.04 -21.00
N LYS A 12 7.92 -6.07 -20.52
CA LYS A 12 7.53 -4.89 -21.28
C LYS A 12 8.31 -3.69 -20.74
N SER A 13 9.08 -3.02 -21.60
CA SER A 13 9.76 -1.79 -21.24
C SER A 13 8.78 -0.61 -21.32
N PHE A 14 8.73 0.19 -20.26
CA PHE A 14 7.95 1.44 -20.19
C PHE A 14 8.81 2.70 -20.43
N ALA A 15 10.12 2.57 -20.28
CA ALA A 15 11.09 3.60 -20.58
C ALA A 15 12.29 2.98 -21.27
N SER A 16 12.86 3.69 -22.25
CA SER A 16 14.09 3.30 -22.93
C SER A 16 15.30 3.80 -22.13
N GLY A 17 16.38 3.03 -22.13
CA GLY A 17 17.64 3.43 -21.52
C GLY A 17 18.33 2.28 -20.79
N LEU A 18 19.51 2.60 -20.27
CA LEU A 18 20.31 1.72 -19.42
C LEU A 18 20.59 2.45 -18.11
N VAL A 19 20.31 1.79 -16.99
CA VAL A 19 20.63 2.30 -15.66
C VAL A 19 21.46 1.30 -14.87
N LYS A 20 22.33 1.84 -14.02
CA LYS A 20 23.09 1.06 -13.04
C LYS A 20 22.80 1.61 -11.66
N GLY A 21 22.58 0.73 -10.69
CA GLY A 21 22.25 1.15 -9.33
C GLY A 21 22.21 -0.02 -8.36
N HIS A 22 21.76 0.24 -7.14
CA HIS A 22 21.63 -0.74 -6.07
C HIS A 22 20.23 -1.33 -6.09
N ALA A 23 20.15 -2.67 -6.07
CA ALA A 23 18.86 -3.37 -5.99
C ALA A 23 18.21 -3.14 -4.62
N TYR A 24 16.95 -2.74 -4.64
CA TYR A 24 16.10 -2.59 -3.46
C TYR A 24 14.82 -3.39 -3.65
N LEU A 25 14.60 -4.37 -2.77
CA LEU A 25 13.38 -5.17 -2.83
C LEU A 25 12.26 -4.45 -2.08
N HIS A 26 11.21 -4.10 -2.80
CA HIS A 26 9.96 -3.63 -2.20
C HIS A 26 9.19 -4.81 -1.62
N VAL A 27 9.03 -4.83 -0.30
CA VAL A 27 8.34 -5.90 0.41
C VAL A 27 6.98 -5.36 0.87
N PRO A 28 5.87 -5.98 0.45
CA PRO A 28 4.55 -5.65 0.99
C PRO A 28 4.48 -6.00 2.48
N PRO A 29 3.54 -5.42 3.24
CA PRO A 29 3.33 -5.78 4.64
C PRO A 29 3.04 -7.27 4.76
N VAL A 30 3.59 -7.88 5.81
CA VAL A 30 3.44 -9.33 6.06
C VAL A 30 1.99 -9.61 6.48
N ALA A 31 1.44 -10.71 5.97
CA ALA A 31 0.12 -11.17 6.39
C ALA A 31 0.09 -11.44 7.92
N PRO A 32 -1.03 -11.18 8.59
CA PRO A 32 -1.15 -11.37 10.03
C PRO A 32 -0.90 -12.83 10.41
N SER A 33 -0.07 -13.06 11.42
CA SER A 33 0.21 -14.39 11.95
C SER A 33 -0.98 -14.96 12.74
N ASN A 34 -1.74 -14.08 13.40
CA ASN A 34 -2.93 -14.43 14.17
C ASN A 34 -4.18 -13.83 13.53
N MET A 35 -5.17 -14.65 13.26
CA MET A 35 -6.42 -14.25 12.63
C MET A 35 -7.50 -13.88 13.65
N LEU A 36 -7.51 -14.54 14.82
CA LEU A 36 -8.53 -14.39 15.85
C LEU A 36 -7.96 -13.70 17.09
N SER A 37 -8.79 -12.94 17.77
CA SER A 37 -8.48 -12.31 19.05
C SER A 37 -9.59 -12.59 20.06
N ASP A 38 -9.19 -12.91 21.29
CA ASP A 38 -10.11 -13.11 22.42
C ASP A 38 -10.51 -11.78 23.08
N ASN A 39 -9.92 -10.65 22.65
CA ASN A 39 -10.16 -9.33 23.21
C ASN A 39 -10.53 -8.33 22.11
N VAL A 40 -11.83 -8.26 21.82
CA VAL A 40 -12.41 -7.39 20.79
C VAL A 40 -12.16 -5.92 21.08
N GLU A 41 -12.30 -5.49 22.34
CA GLU A 41 -12.12 -4.08 22.74
C GLU A 41 -10.69 -3.61 22.48
N LYS A 42 -9.71 -4.45 22.78
CA LYS A 42 -8.30 -4.15 22.49
C LYS A 42 -8.04 -3.99 20.99
N GLU A 43 -8.62 -4.88 20.19
CA GLU A 43 -8.44 -4.83 18.74
C GLU A 43 -9.17 -3.63 18.12
N GLU A 44 -10.32 -3.23 18.67
CA GLU A 44 -11.01 -2.02 18.26
C GLU A 44 -10.17 -0.76 18.53
N VAL A 45 -9.58 -0.65 19.71
CA VAL A 45 -8.66 0.46 20.06
C VAL A 45 -7.45 0.48 19.13
N ARG A 46 -6.86 -0.68 18.80
CA ARG A 46 -5.76 -0.79 17.84
C ARG A 46 -6.19 -0.33 16.46
N LEU A 47 -7.35 -0.77 15.97
CA LEU A 47 -7.89 -0.38 14.69
C LEU A 47 -8.11 1.14 14.60
N GLU A 48 -8.76 1.75 15.60
CA GLU A 48 -8.99 3.20 15.65
C GLU A 48 -7.69 4.00 15.63
N LYS A 49 -6.69 3.55 16.39
CA LYS A 49 -5.35 4.16 16.36
C LYS A 49 -4.71 4.05 14.98
N GLY A 50 -4.78 2.88 14.35
CA GLY A 50 -4.27 2.65 13.00
C GLY A 50 -4.97 3.52 11.95
N VAL A 51 -6.30 3.61 11.99
CA VAL A 51 -7.10 4.48 11.10
C VAL A 51 -6.74 5.95 11.30
N THR A 52 -6.53 6.39 12.55
CA THR A 52 -6.11 7.77 12.84
C THR A 52 -4.73 8.07 12.26
N GLN A 53 -3.78 7.16 12.42
CA GLN A 53 -2.43 7.30 11.83
C GLN A 53 -2.46 7.31 10.31
N LEU A 54 -3.28 6.42 9.71
CA LEU A 54 -3.48 6.39 8.27
C LEU A 54 -4.00 7.72 7.74
N ARG A 55 -5.06 8.29 8.36
CA ARG A 55 -5.65 9.58 7.98
C ARG A 55 -4.63 10.71 8.09
N ALA A 56 -3.88 10.77 9.18
CA ALA A 56 -2.83 11.78 9.35
C ALA A 56 -1.76 11.67 8.26
N SER A 57 -1.36 10.44 7.88
CA SER A 57 -0.42 10.21 6.79
C SER A 57 -0.96 10.68 5.44
N VAL A 58 -2.22 10.36 5.13
CA VAL A 58 -2.88 10.77 3.88
C VAL A 58 -3.08 12.27 3.82
N ASP A 59 -3.49 12.90 4.91
CA ASP A 59 -3.62 14.37 4.98
C ASP A 59 -2.27 15.07 4.78
N ALA A 60 -1.19 14.53 5.34
CA ALA A 60 0.16 15.04 5.12
C ALA A 60 0.61 14.93 3.66
N MET A 61 0.22 13.84 2.95
CA MET A 61 0.48 13.70 1.51
C MET A 61 -0.26 14.75 0.69
N VAL A 62 -1.55 15.00 1.00
CA VAL A 62 -2.36 16.02 0.31
C VAL A 62 -1.84 17.43 0.59
N ALA A 63 -1.39 17.70 1.83
CA ALA A 63 -0.85 18.99 2.25
C ALA A 63 0.60 19.24 1.78
N GLY A 64 1.30 18.20 1.31
CA GLY A 64 2.67 18.29 0.86
C GLY A 64 2.85 19.27 -0.30
N ASP A 65 4.09 19.59 -0.62
CA ASP A 65 4.47 20.63 -1.60
C ASP A 65 3.79 20.40 -2.98
N THR A 66 2.60 21.00 -3.12
CA THR A 66 1.74 20.86 -4.31
C THR A 66 2.41 21.39 -5.58
N ALA A 67 3.48 22.17 -5.47
CA ALA A 67 4.22 22.70 -6.62
C ALA A 67 5.10 21.63 -7.30
N LYS A 68 5.47 20.58 -6.56
CA LYS A 68 6.32 19.48 -7.07
C LYS A 68 5.54 18.31 -7.66
N PHE A 69 4.23 18.23 -7.39
CA PHE A 69 3.40 17.13 -7.85
C PHE A 69 2.71 17.43 -9.17
N SER A 70 2.68 16.43 -10.03
CA SER A 70 1.86 16.48 -11.24
C SER A 70 0.37 16.49 -10.85
N ARG A 71 -0.50 16.93 -11.78
CA ARG A 71 -1.96 16.87 -11.60
C ARG A 71 -2.42 15.45 -11.28
N ALA A 72 -1.84 14.44 -11.95
CA ALA A 72 -2.16 13.03 -11.73
C ALA A 72 -1.82 12.59 -10.29
N SER A 73 -0.70 13.04 -9.73
CA SER A 73 -0.33 12.72 -8.33
C SER A 73 -1.32 13.29 -7.33
N LYS A 74 -1.84 14.50 -7.56
CA LYS A 74 -2.87 15.12 -6.71
C LYS A 74 -4.17 14.33 -6.73
N GLU A 75 -4.63 13.91 -7.91
CA GLU A 75 -5.85 13.10 -8.06
C GLU A 75 -5.73 11.75 -7.33
N ILE A 76 -4.53 11.14 -7.32
CA ILE A 76 -4.26 9.92 -6.55
C ILE A 76 -4.44 10.20 -5.06
N TYR A 77 -3.79 11.22 -4.51
CA TYR A 77 -3.86 11.53 -3.07
C TYR A 77 -5.27 11.94 -2.60
N GLU A 78 -6.01 12.69 -3.42
CA GLU A 78 -7.41 13.01 -3.12
C GLU A 78 -8.30 11.76 -3.09
N THR A 79 -8.05 10.81 -4.00
CA THR A 79 -8.73 9.51 -3.98
C THR A 79 -8.43 8.74 -2.70
N TYR A 80 -7.16 8.70 -2.27
CA TYR A 80 -6.77 8.07 -1.00
C TYR A 80 -7.47 8.70 0.19
N ARG A 81 -7.53 10.03 0.22
CA ARG A 81 -8.23 10.76 1.27
C ARG A 81 -9.71 10.41 1.31
N MET A 82 -10.36 10.37 0.15
CA MET A 82 -11.76 9.98 0.06
C MET A 82 -12.00 8.59 0.67
N PHE A 83 -11.17 7.60 0.34
CA PHE A 83 -11.29 6.25 0.89
C PHE A 83 -10.94 6.16 2.38
N ALA A 84 -9.87 6.84 2.84
CA ALA A 84 -9.46 6.82 4.24
C ALA A 84 -10.55 7.41 5.19
N TYR A 85 -11.39 8.30 4.66
CA TYR A 85 -12.51 8.92 5.38
C TYR A 85 -13.87 8.27 5.08
N ASP A 86 -13.91 7.23 4.23
CA ASP A 86 -15.18 6.53 3.93
C ASP A 86 -15.68 5.78 5.17
N ARG A 87 -16.85 6.22 5.66
CA ARG A 87 -17.48 5.61 6.83
C ARG A 87 -17.87 4.14 6.61
N LYS A 88 -18.22 3.76 5.38
CA LYS A 88 -18.62 2.39 5.06
C LYS A 88 -17.42 1.45 5.10
N TRP A 89 -16.28 1.91 4.59
CA TRP A 89 -15.04 1.13 4.65
C TRP A 89 -14.60 0.91 6.11
N VAL A 90 -14.53 1.98 6.91
CA VAL A 90 -14.17 1.87 8.34
C VAL A 90 -15.20 1.07 9.12
N GLY A 91 -16.49 1.22 8.84
CA GLY A 91 -17.55 0.42 9.46
C GLY A 91 -17.37 -1.07 9.23
N ARG A 92 -17.02 -1.50 8.02
CA ARG A 92 -16.73 -2.91 7.71
C ARG A 92 -15.52 -3.45 8.46
N LEU A 93 -14.47 -2.64 8.63
CA LEU A 93 -13.32 -3.01 9.44
C LEU A 93 -13.73 -3.28 10.90
N ARG A 94 -14.54 -2.39 11.50
CA ARG A 94 -15.10 -2.58 12.85
C ARG A 94 -15.97 -3.82 12.95
N GLU A 95 -16.88 -4.03 12.00
CA GLU A 95 -17.72 -5.23 11.95
C GLU A 95 -16.86 -6.51 11.93
N ALA A 96 -15.77 -6.50 11.16
CA ALA A 96 -14.86 -7.62 11.09
C ALA A 96 -14.12 -7.84 12.42
N VAL A 97 -13.67 -6.79 13.12
CA VAL A 97 -13.10 -6.88 14.47
C VAL A 97 -14.14 -7.40 15.46
N HIS A 98 -15.37 -6.89 15.43
CA HIS A 98 -16.47 -7.37 16.31
C HIS A 98 -16.87 -8.83 16.04
N SER A 99 -16.51 -9.39 14.88
CA SER A 99 -16.67 -10.82 14.61
C SER A 99 -15.57 -11.70 15.24
N GLY A 100 -14.64 -11.12 16.04
CA GLY A 100 -13.56 -11.83 16.72
C GLY A 100 -12.24 -11.88 15.95
N LEU A 101 -12.09 -11.07 14.88
CA LEU A 101 -10.81 -10.97 14.16
C LEU A 101 -9.86 -9.99 14.84
N THR A 102 -8.56 -10.24 14.69
CA THR A 102 -7.54 -9.22 14.97
C THR A 102 -7.71 -8.02 14.00
N ALA A 103 -7.21 -6.85 14.37
CA ALA A 103 -7.31 -5.66 13.51
C ALA A 103 -6.69 -5.89 12.14
N GLU A 104 -5.53 -6.57 12.08
CA GLU A 104 -4.85 -6.94 10.83
C GLU A 104 -5.68 -7.91 9.98
N ALA A 105 -6.25 -8.94 10.60
CA ALA A 105 -7.12 -9.90 9.92
C ALA A 105 -8.40 -9.25 9.39
N ALA A 106 -8.95 -8.27 10.11
CA ALA A 106 -10.09 -7.48 9.67
C ALA A 106 -9.75 -6.66 8.40
N VAL A 107 -8.56 -6.05 8.35
CA VAL A 107 -8.09 -5.33 7.15
C VAL A 107 -7.97 -6.28 5.97
N GLU A 108 -7.34 -7.45 6.16
CA GLU A 108 -7.18 -8.46 5.11
C GLU A 108 -8.53 -8.97 4.59
N ARG A 109 -9.47 -9.26 5.48
CA ARG A 109 -10.82 -9.69 5.11
C ARG A 109 -11.53 -8.64 4.25
N VAL A 110 -11.56 -7.39 4.70
CA VAL A 110 -12.24 -6.31 3.99
C VAL A 110 -11.56 -6.02 2.64
N ARG A 111 -10.23 -6.09 2.58
CA ARG A 111 -9.45 -5.97 1.34
C ARG A 111 -9.87 -7.05 0.34
N ASN A 112 -9.91 -8.32 0.76
CA ASN A 112 -10.28 -9.44 -0.09
C ASN A 112 -11.74 -9.37 -0.56
N GLU A 113 -12.67 -8.93 0.29
CA GLU A 113 -14.07 -8.70 -0.09
C GLU A 113 -14.20 -7.61 -1.16
N HIS A 114 -13.46 -6.50 -1.03
CA HIS A 114 -13.44 -5.43 -2.03
C HIS A 114 -12.80 -5.91 -3.34
N ARG A 115 -11.66 -6.61 -3.28
CA ARG A 115 -11.02 -7.23 -4.45
C ARG A 115 -12.01 -8.12 -5.21
N ALA A 116 -12.67 -9.04 -4.51
CA ALA A 116 -13.63 -9.96 -5.11
C ALA A 116 -14.81 -9.24 -5.78
N ARG A 117 -15.29 -8.14 -5.17
CA ARG A 117 -16.38 -7.31 -5.71
C ARG A 117 -15.95 -6.55 -6.95
N LEU A 118 -14.79 -5.86 -6.89
CA LEU A 118 -14.31 -5.03 -8.00
C LEU A 118 -13.84 -5.87 -9.19
N MET A 119 -13.26 -7.05 -8.96
CA MET A 119 -12.90 -7.96 -10.04
C MET A 119 -14.11 -8.53 -10.80
N LYS A 120 -15.26 -8.67 -10.14
CA LYS A 120 -16.52 -9.05 -10.78
C LYS A 120 -17.12 -7.92 -11.60
N SER A 121 -16.71 -6.67 -11.38
CA SER A 121 -17.16 -5.54 -12.16
C SER A 121 -16.54 -5.58 -13.57
N GLY A 122 -17.37 -5.44 -14.60
CA GLY A 122 -16.92 -5.26 -15.97
C GLY A 122 -16.31 -3.87 -16.25
N ASP A 123 -16.41 -2.94 -15.31
CA ASP A 123 -15.96 -1.57 -15.47
C ASP A 123 -14.44 -1.42 -15.24
N PRO A 124 -13.66 -1.02 -16.28
CA PRO A 124 -12.23 -0.81 -16.16
C PRO A 124 -11.84 0.27 -15.14
N TYR A 125 -12.68 1.30 -14.97
CA TYR A 125 -12.46 2.38 -14.00
C TYR A 125 -12.51 1.86 -12.57
N LEU A 126 -13.49 1.02 -12.24
CA LEU A 126 -13.58 0.40 -10.91
C LEU A 126 -12.42 -0.55 -10.64
N ARG A 127 -11.94 -1.27 -11.65
CA ARG A 127 -10.76 -2.14 -11.51
C ARG A 127 -9.47 -1.34 -11.25
N ALA A 128 -9.32 -0.17 -11.88
CA ALA A 128 -8.19 0.72 -11.60
C ALA A 128 -8.19 1.21 -10.14
N ARG A 129 -9.37 1.42 -9.56
CA ARG A 129 -9.52 1.82 -8.15
C ARG A 129 -9.20 0.70 -7.15
N LEU A 130 -9.13 -0.55 -7.60
CA LEU A 130 -8.70 -1.66 -6.74
C LEU A 130 -7.30 -1.43 -6.18
N HIS A 131 -6.36 -1.02 -7.03
CA HIS A 131 -4.98 -0.75 -6.60
C HIS A 131 -4.91 0.36 -5.53
N ASP A 132 -5.73 1.40 -5.66
CA ASP A 132 -5.80 2.48 -4.68
C ASP A 132 -6.25 1.96 -3.30
N LEU A 133 -7.25 1.07 -3.28
CA LEU A 133 -7.74 0.46 -2.04
C LEU A 133 -6.74 -0.55 -1.44
N GLU A 134 -6.03 -1.30 -2.27
CA GLU A 134 -4.99 -2.23 -1.85
C GLU A 134 -3.82 -1.49 -1.18
N ASP A 135 -3.37 -0.39 -1.77
CA ASP A 135 -2.36 0.48 -1.17
C ASP A 135 -2.81 1.03 0.18
N LEU A 136 -4.05 1.52 0.27
CA LEU A 136 -4.58 2.06 1.50
C LEU A 136 -4.66 0.99 2.61
N ALA A 137 -5.06 -0.24 2.24
CA ALA A 137 -5.06 -1.38 3.15
C ALA A 137 -3.64 -1.75 3.61
N ASN A 138 -2.67 -1.75 2.71
CA ASN A 138 -1.26 -1.99 3.04
C ASN A 138 -0.72 -0.93 4.02
N ARG A 139 -1.07 0.35 3.83
CA ARG A 139 -0.69 1.43 4.77
C ARG A 139 -1.31 1.22 6.14
N LEU A 140 -2.59 0.82 6.20
CA LEU A 140 -3.24 0.53 7.46
C LEU A 140 -2.59 -0.68 8.17
N LEU A 141 -2.24 -1.74 7.44
CA LEU A 141 -1.51 -2.88 7.98
C LEU A 141 -0.16 -2.46 8.58
N ARG A 142 0.61 -1.62 7.89
CA ARG A 142 1.88 -1.07 8.41
C ARG A 142 1.66 -0.29 9.70
N ALA A 143 0.61 0.55 9.76
CA ALA A 143 0.25 1.29 10.97
C ALA A 143 -0.05 0.36 12.16
N LEU A 144 -0.80 -0.72 11.93
CA LEU A 144 -1.16 -1.71 12.94
C LEU A 144 0.04 -2.52 13.42
N LEU A 145 0.97 -2.83 12.54
CA LEU A 145 2.22 -3.55 12.84
C LEU A 145 3.30 -2.64 13.47
N GLY A 146 3.05 -1.34 13.59
CA GLY A 146 4.03 -0.38 14.09
C GLY A 146 5.20 -0.13 13.12
N GLU A 147 5.02 -0.48 11.85
CA GLU A 147 5.99 -0.24 10.79
C GLU A 147 5.90 1.20 10.26
N ALA A 148 6.94 1.66 9.56
CA ALA A 148 6.87 2.94 8.86
C ALA A 148 5.74 2.91 7.80
N LEU A 149 4.84 3.89 7.87
CA LEU A 149 3.71 4.01 6.92
C LEU A 149 4.18 4.20 5.47
N VAL A 150 5.40 4.68 5.33
CA VAL A 150 6.06 4.93 4.04
C VAL A 150 7.11 3.85 3.83
N PRO A 151 6.90 2.87 2.95
CA PRO A 151 7.91 1.88 2.64
C PRO A 151 9.14 2.57 2.03
N GLY A 152 10.31 2.31 2.60
CA GLY A 152 11.58 2.59 1.95
C GLY A 152 12.12 4.02 1.98
N ASN A 153 11.41 5.00 2.54
CA ASN A 153 11.85 6.40 2.47
C ASN A 153 13.09 6.72 3.34
N LYS A 154 13.40 5.90 4.34
CA LYS A 154 14.54 6.18 5.24
C LYS A 154 15.84 5.50 4.84
N ASN A 155 15.82 4.44 4.03
CA ASN A 155 17.01 3.58 3.82
C ASN A 155 17.31 3.22 2.36
N ILE A 156 16.68 3.84 1.37
CA ILE A 156 17.11 3.59 -0.01
C ILE A 156 18.40 4.36 -0.29
N SER A 157 19.38 3.67 -0.87
CA SER A 157 20.61 4.29 -1.35
C SER A 157 20.33 5.28 -2.48
N ASN A 158 21.20 6.25 -2.63
CA ASN A 158 21.24 7.00 -3.89
C ASN A 158 21.48 5.99 -5.01
N ASP A 159 20.82 6.14 -6.14
CA ASP A 159 20.85 5.24 -7.28
C ASP A 159 20.14 3.88 -7.04
N ALA A 160 18.99 3.88 -6.33
CA ALA A 160 18.20 2.67 -6.11
C ALA A 160 17.45 2.23 -7.38
N ILE A 161 17.44 0.92 -7.61
CA ILE A 161 16.56 0.24 -8.56
C ILE A 161 15.60 -0.61 -7.75
N ILE A 162 14.32 -0.25 -7.77
CA ILE A 162 13.28 -0.96 -7.01
C ILE A 162 12.87 -2.21 -7.78
N PHE A 163 12.84 -3.33 -7.08
CA PHE A 163 12.23 -4.58 -7.53
C PHE A 163 10.96 -4.80 -6.73
N ALA A 164 9.82 -4.83 -7.40
CA ALA A 164 8.52 -5.00 -6.75
C ALA A 164 7.71 -6.08 -7.47
N ARG A 165 7.06 -6.96 -6.72
CA ARG A 165 6.06 -7.87 -7.30
C ARG A 165 4.79 -7.08 -7.67
N GLU A 166 4.38 -6.20 -6.80
CA GLU A 166 3.30 -5.25 -6.96
C GLU A 166 3.70 -3.97 -6.23
N ILE A 167 3.39 -2.82 -6.80
CA ILE A 167 3.58 -1.52 -6.17
C ILE A 167 2.45 -0.60 -6.62
N GLY A 168 1.77 -0.01 -5.68
CA GLY A 168 0.70 0.93 -5.97
C GLY A 168 1.21 2.32 -6.32
N PRO A 169 0.35 3.13 -6.95
CA PRO A 169 0.73 4.48 -7.36
C PRO A 169 1.21 5.37 -6.21
N ALA A 170 0.56 5.30 -5.05
CA ALA A 170 0.95 6.12 -3.91
C ALA A 170 2.17 5.55 -3.18
N GLU A 171 2.32 4.23 -3.10
CA GLU A 171 3.56 3.63 -2.58
C GLU A 171 4.76 4.03 -3.43
N LEU A 172 4.59 4.13 -4.75
CA LEU A 172 5.63 4.61 -5.64
C LEU A 172 5.98 6.08 -5.39
N LEU A 173 4.99 6.92 -5.13
CA LEU A 173 5.19 8.35 -4.85
C LEU A 173 5.84 8.59 -3.47
N ASP A 174 5.83 7.61 -2.57
CA ASP A 174 6.52 7.70 -1.28
C ASP A 174 8.04 7.60 -1.41
N TYR A 175 8.55 7.05 -2.50
CA TYR A 175 9.99 6.99 -2.73
C TYR A 175 10.54 8.33 -3.20
N ASP A 176 11.71 8.69 -2.68
CA ASP A 176 12.41 9.90 -3.14
C ASP A 176 12.85 9.72 -4.59
N ARG A 177 12.18 10.45 -5.49
CA ARG A 177 12.42 10.40 -6.92
C ARG A 177 13.88 10.69 -7.32
N ASN A 178 14.61 11.50 -6.53
CA ASN A 178 16.00 11.83 -6.80
C ASN A 178 16.93 10.63 -6.55
N LYS A 179 16.51 9.69 -5.73
CA LYS A 179 17.27 8.47 -5.42
C LYS A 179 16.92 7.32 -6.34
N LEU A 180 15.79 7.37 -7.05
CA LEU A 180 15.35 6.31 -7.93
C LEU A 180 16.01 6.42 -9.30
N LYS A 181 16.57 5.29 -9.77
CA LYS A 181 17.10 5.13 -11.13
C LYS A 181 16.24 4.23 -11.99
N GLY A 182 15.50 3.30 -11.39
CA GLY A 182 14.65 2.39 -12.13
C GLY A 182 13.68 1.61 -11.25
N ILE A 183 12.72 0.96 -11.90
CA ILE A 183 11.71 0.07 -11.27
C ILE A 183 11.56 -1.14 -12.16
N VAL A 184 11.54 -2.32 -11.53
CA VAL A 184 11.38 -3.64 -12.17
C VAL A 184 10.28 -4.42 -11.49
#